data_8251ab3915910b09fef1d0b5a335af5e
#
_entry.id   8251ab3915910b09fef1d0b5a335af5e
#
_cell.length_a   1.000
_cell.length_b   1.000
_cell.length_c   1.000
_cell.angle_alpha   90.00
_cell.angle_beta   90.00
_cell.angle_gamma   90.00
#
_symmetry.space_group_name_H-M   'P 1'
#
loop_
_entity.id
_entity.type
_entity.pdbx_description
1 polymer ?
#
loop_
_entity_poly.entity_id
_entity_poly.type
_entity_poly.pdbx_seq_one_letter_code
_entity_poly.pdbx_strand_id
1 'polypeptide(L)'
;MSKIQGFILYRIWYGDTLVYLGRTKQPLQSRIHGHLFKKPMHRSISINLVTKIEYAEFQTEADMNLYEIYFINLWKPPLNIDDKCKDELTVHLPDIKWNTFTTPLWDKWEREIAAVDKEYQMRKQEKAAKLEMDRIMRRKWHSGEITEEEYYKYLDYEEDSNTSNIDEIFN
;
A
#
# COMPACT_ATOMS: atom_id res chain seq x y z
N MET A 1 -0.32 -25.42 -10.44
CA MET A 1 -1.47 -24.90 -9.66
C MET A 1 -2.46 -24.28 -10.61
N SER A 2 -3.74 -24.64 -10.51
CA SER A 2 -4.80 -24.03 -11.31
C SER A 2 -4.92 -22.54 -10.95
N LYS A 3 -5.12 -21.71 -11.96
CA LYS A 3 -5.25 -20.26 -11.80
C LYS A 3 -6.63 -19.98 -11.22
N ILE A 4 -6.70 -19.43 -10.01
CA ILE A 4 -7.95 -18.99 -9.38
C ILE A 4 -8.44 -17.77 -10.15
N GLN A 5 -9.50 -17.92 -10.92
CA GLN A 5 -10.06 -16.89 -11.81
C GLN A 5 -11.57 -17.09 -11.99
N GLY A 6 -12.29 -16.01 -12.08
CA GLY A 6 -13.75 -16.01 -12.22
C GLY A 6 -14.36 -14.84 -11.44
N PHE A 7 -15.56 -15.03 -10.94
CA PHE A 7 -16.21 -14.06 -10.06
C PHE A 7 -15.79 -14.35 -8.62
N ILE A 8 -14.79 -13.60 -8.14
CA ILE A 8 -14.11 -13.86 -6.87
C ILE A 8 -14.29 -12.70 -5.92
N LEU A 9 -14.75 -13.02 -4.71
CA LEU A 9 -14.71 -12.14 -3.55
C LEU A 9 -13.50 -12.54 -2.70
N TYR A 10 -12.74 -11.57 -2.18
CA TYR A 10 -11.59 -11.85 -1.33
C TYR A 10 -11.55 -10.90 -0.14
N ARG A 11 -10.94 -11.36 0.96
CA ARG A 11 -10.81 -10.59 2.18
C ARG A 11 -9.40 -10.70 2.74
N ILE A 12 -8.92 -9.58 3.31
CA ILE A 12 -7.54 -9.42 3.82
C ILE A 12 -7.60 -9.16 5.32
N TRP A 13 -6.74 -9.84 6.05
CA TRP A 13 -6.68 -9.83 7.50
C TRP A 13 -5.34 -9.33 8.02
N TYR A 14 -5.38 -8.56 9.13
CA TYR A 14 -4.25 -8.20 9.97
C TYR A 14 -4.46 -8.85 11.35
N GLY A 15 -3.71 -9.90 11.67
CA GLY A 15 -4.04 -10.74 12.81
C GLY A 15 -5.46 -11.31 12.67
N ASP A 16 -6.30 -11.06 13.65
CA ASP A 16 -7.72 -11.47 13.68
C ASP A 16 -8.68 -10.38 13.17
N THR A 17 -8.14 -9.25 12.71
CA THR A 17 -8.97 -8.14 12.22
C THR A 17 -9.13 -8.20 10.71
N LEU A 18 -10.37 -8.30 10.24
CA LEU A 18 -10.71 -8.12 8.83
C LEU A 18 -10.53 -6.66 8.44
N VAL A 19 -9.56 -6.35 7.58
CA VAL A 19 -9.22 -4.97 7.22
C VAL A 19 -9.75 -4.53 5.87
N TYR A 20 -9.92 -5.46 4.93
CA TYR A 20 -10.37 -5.15 3.58
C TYR A 20 -11.15 -6.31 2.97
N LEU A 21 -12.17 -5.98 2.21
CA LEU A 21 -12.94 -6.87 1.36
C LEU A 21 -13.00 -6.28 -0.06
N GLY A 22 -12.88 -7.11 -1.07
CA GLY A 22 -12.94 -6.66 -2.46
C GLY A 22 -13.26 -7.79 -3.42
N ARG A 23 -13.60 -7.42 -4.64
CA ARG A 23 -13.94 -8.36 -5.71
C ARG A 23 -12.98 -8.30 -6.89
N THR A 24 -12.95 -9.36 -7.67
CA THR A 24 -12.16 -9.39 -8.91
C THR A 24 -12.72 -10.41 -9.91
N LYS A 25 -12.58 -10.07 -11.20
CA LYS A 25 -12.72 -11.01 -12.34
C LYS A 25 -11.36 -11.39 -12.92
N GLN A 26 -10.31 -10.72 -12.48
CA GLN A 26 -8.94 -11.05 -12.84
C GLN A 26 -8.44 -12.24 -12.03
N PRO A 27 -7.36 -12.90 -12.46
CA PRO A 27 -6.71 -13.89 -11.62
C PRO A 27 -6.42 -13.32 -10.24
N LEU A 28 -6.85 -14.03 -9.19
CA LEU A 28 -6.75 -13.56 -7.81
C LEU A 28 -5.31 -13.16 -7.44
N GLN A 29 -4.32 -13.99 -7.83
CA GLN A 29 -2.91 -13.68 -7.62
C GLN A 29 -2.49 -12.33 -8.21
N SER A 30 -2.91 -12.04 -9.46
CA SER A 30 -2.60 -10.76 -10.11
C SER A 30 -3.28 -9.57 -9.43
N ARG A 31 -4.52 -9.79 -8.95
CA ARG A 31 -5.27 -8.76 -8.22
C ARG A 31 -4.62 -8.46 -6.88
N ILE A 32 -4.27 -9.49 -6.10
CA ILE A 32 -3.59 -9.32 -4.80
C ILE A 32 -2.24 -8.64 -5.00
N HIS A 33 -1.43 -9.10 -5.95
CA HIS A 33 -0.16 -8.44 -6.27
C HIS A 33 -0.37 -6.96 -6.66
N GLY A 34 -1.38 -6.66 -7.48
CA GLY A 34 -1.70 -5.29 -7.86
C GLY A 34 -2.07 -4.40 -6.66
N HIS A 35 -2.83 -4.94 -5.70
CA HIS A 35 -3.21 -4.22 -4.48
C HIS A 35 -2.03 -3.93 -3.57
N LEU A 36 -1.12 -4.90 -3.44
CA LEU A 36 -0.01 -4.79 -2.51
C LEU A 36 1.14 -3.93 -3.07
N PHE A 37 1.34 -3.91 -4.40
CA PHE A 37 2.54 -3.32 -5.01
C PHE A 37 2.32 -2.18 -6.00
N LYS A 38 1.23 -2.21 -6.81
CA LYS A 38 1.16 -1.36 -8.00
C LYS A 38 0.38 -0.06 -7.87
N LYS A 39 -0.45 0.12 -6.85
CA LYS A 39 -1.32 1.30 -6.77
C LYS A 39 -1.15 2.07 -5.47
N PRO A 40 -0.75 3.34 -5.55
CA PRO A 40 -0.68 4.24 -4.40
C PRO A 40 -2.03 4.42 -3.68
N MET A 41 -3.15 4.13 -4.34
CA MET A 41 -4.49 4.20 -3.75
C MET A 41 -4.68 3.26 -2.55
N HIS A 42 -3.90 2.18 -2.48
CA HIS A 42 -3.96 1.23 -1.38
C HIS A 42 -2.75 1.34 -0.43
N ARG A 43 -2.19 2.55 -0.27
CA ARG A 43 -1.19 2.85 0.78
C ARG A 43 -1.67 2.45 2.18
N SER A 44 -2.95 2.19 2.33
CA SER A 44 -3.57 1.73 3.57
C SER A 44 -3.36 0.24 3.84
N ILE A 45 -3.05 -0.58 2.83
CA ILE A 45 -2.79 -2.01 3.03
C ILE A 45 -1.29 -2.22 3.14
N SER A 46 -0.81 -2.34 4.37
CA SER A 46 0.57 -2.73 4.64
C SER A 46 0.69 -4.25 4.58
N ILE A 47 1.45 -4.74 3.61
CA ILE A 47 1.63 -6.19 3.44
C ILE A 47 2.32 -6.85 4.64
N ASN A 48 3.24 -6.14 5.32
CA ASN A 48 3.91 -6.66 6.50
C ASN A 48 2.94 -6.98 7.64
N LEU A 49 1.71 -6.45 7.58
CA LEU A 49 0.65 -6.72 8.54
C LEU A 49 -0.34 -7.78 8.05
N VAL A 50 -0.28 -8.18 6.77
CA VAL A 50 -1.19 -9.19 6.22
C VAL A 50 -0.84 -10.56 6.78
N THR A 51 -1.75 -11.12 7.55
CA THR A 51 -1.60 -12.46 8.15
C THR A 51 -2.32 -13.54 7.35
N LYS A 52 -3.42 -13.18 6.68
CA LYS A 52 -4.25 -14.12 5.95
C LYS A 52 -5.00 -13.41 4.83
N ILE A 53 -5.15 -14.12 3.71
CA ILE A 53 -6.05 -13.75 2.63
C ILE A 53 -6.96 -14.93 2.36
N GLU A 54 -8.25 -14.67 2.27
CA GLU A 54 -9.25 -15.67 1.95
C GLU A 54 -10.07 -15.25 0.74
N TYR A 55 -10.65 -16.22 0.03
CA TYR A 55 -11.47 -15.96 -1.13
C TYR A 55 -12.66 -16.92 -1.21
N ALA A 56 -13.70 -16.45 -1.88
CA ALA A 56 -14.87 -17.24 -2.26
C ALA A 56 -15.14 -17.07 -3.75
N GLU A 57 -15.59 -18.14 -4.40
CA GLU A 57 -15.90 -18.20 -5.82
C GLU A 57 -17.41 -18.19 -6.03
N PHE A 58 -17.89 -17.41 -7.00
CA PHE A 58 -19.29 -17.31 -7.35
C PHE A 58 -19.53 -17.75 -8.79
N GLN A 59 -20.76 -18.20 -9.06
CA GLN A 59 -21.19 -18.61 -10.39
C GLN A 59 -21.55 -17.41 -11.28
N THR A 60 -21.96 -16.31 -10.66
CA THR A 60 -22.38 -15.11 -11.38
C THR A 60 -21.74 -13.84 -10.82
N GLU A 61 -21.59 -12.82 -11.68
CA GLU A 61 -21.16 -11.50 -11.27
C GLU A 61 -22.16 -10.83 -10.33
N ALA A 62 -23.44 -11.09 -10.53
CA ALA A 62 -24.50 -10.53 -9.71
C ALA A 62 -24.39 -11.00 -8.26
N ASP A 63 -24.18 -12.31 -8.04
CA ASP A 63 -24.00 -12.86 -6.70
C ASP A 63 -22.74 -12.30 -6.03
N MET A 64 -21.64 -12.26 -6.75
CA MET A 64 -20.39 -11.68 -6.24
C MET A 64 -20.59 -10.21 -5.79
N ASN A 65 -21.27 -9.41 -6.60
CA ASN A 65 -21.53 -8.00 -6.28
C ASN A 65 -22.46 -7.85 -5.07
N LEU A 66 -23.50 -8.67 -5.01
CA LEU A 66 -24.46 -8.70 -3.90
C LEU A 66 -23.75 -9.02 -2.57
N TYR A 67 -22.94 -10.07 -2.57
CA TYR A 67 -22.19 -10.47 -1.39
C TYR A 67 -21.10 -9.48 -0.99
N GLU A 68 -20.46 -8.79 -1.95
CA GLU A 68 -19.50 -7.73 -1.62
C GLU A 68 -20.18 -6.62 -0.82
N ILE A 69 -21.26 -6.05 -1.34
CA ILE A 69 -22.01 -4.98 -0.65
C ILE A 69 -22.53 -5.46 0.69
N TYR A 70 -23.06 -6.67 0.75
CA TYR A 70 -23.56 -7.27 1.97
C TYR A 70 -22.48 -7.37 3.04
N PHE A 71 -21.32 -7.97 2.74
CA PHE A 71 -20.27 -8.16 3.72
C PHE A 71 -19.53 -6.88 4.08
N ILE A 72 -19.38 -5.91 3.16
CA ILE A 72 -18.86 -4.59 3.50
C ILE A 72 -19.71 -3.93 4.58
N ASN A 73 -21.04 -4.05 4.47
CA ASN A 73 -21.95 -3.44 5.42
C ASN A 73 -22.14 -4.26 6.70
N LEU A 74 -22.00 -5.58 6.63
CA LEU A 74 -22.05 -6.46 7.79
C LEU A 74 -20.81 -6.31 8.69
N TRP A 75 -19.60 -6.32 8.10
CA TRP A 75 -18.34 -6.32 8.84
C TRP A 75 -17.67 -4.95 8.91
N LYS A 76 -18.03 -4.02 8.07
CA LYS A 76 -17.51 -2.64 8.01
C LYS A 76 -15.97 -2.57 8.06
N PRO A 77 -15.23 -3.31 7.19
CA PRO A 77 -13.77 -3.37 7.25
C PRO A 77 -13.17 -1.97 7.17
N PRO A 78 -12.16 -1.61 7.99
CA PRO A 78 -11.68 -0.23 8.10
C PRO A 78 -11.13 0.37 6.80
N LEU A 79 -10.55 -0.45 5.93
CA LEU A 79 -9.94 0.02 4.68
C LEU A 79 -10.91 0.08 3.48
N ASN A 80 -12.13 -0.41 3.63
CA ASN A 80 -13.20 -0.11 2.67
C ASN A 80 -13.73 1.29 2.96
N ILE A 81 -13.67 2.18 1.99
CA ILE A 81 -14.18 3.57 2.10
C ILE A 81 -15.56 3.65 1.45
N ASP A 82 -15.66 3.09 0.25
CA ASP A 82 -16.89 3.07 -0.53
C ASP A 82 -17.84 1.94 -0.07
N ASP A 83 -19.11 2.03 -0.47
CA ASP A 83 -20.18 1.05 -0.25
C ASP A 83 -20.55 0.78 1.22
N LYS A 84 -20.05 1.59 2.17
CA LYS A 84 -20.46 1.54 3.58
C LYS A 84 -21.67 2.41 3.87
N CYS A 85 -22.74 1.78 4.33
CA CYS A 85 -23.90 2.46 4.88
C CYS A 85 -23.73 2.69 6.39
N LYS A 86 -24.39 3.72 6.92
CA LYS A 86 -24.43 3.96 8.38
C LYS A 86 -25.38 3.01 9.07
N ASP A 87 -26.43 2.63 8.37
CA ASP A 87 -27.50 1.79 8.87
C ASP A 87 -27.07 0.33 9.05
N GLU A 88 -27.82 -0.41 9.84
CA GLU A 88 -27.66 -1.85 10.01
C GLU A 88 -28.42 -2.60 8.92
N LEU A 89 -27.86 -3.76 8.55
CA LEU A 89 -28.51 -4.65 7.60
C LEU A 89 -29.75 -5.31 8.22
N THR A 90 -30.84 -5.31 7.50
CA THR A 90 -32.10 -5.99 7.89
C THR A 90 -32.29 -7.34 7.21
N VAL A 91 -31.47 -7.64 6.20
CA VAL A 91 -31.48 -8.91 5.45
C VAL A 91 -30.29 -9.76 5.84
N HIS A 92 -30.49 -11.07 5.79
CA HIS A 92 -29.44 -12.05 6.01
C HIS A 92 -29.26 -12.89 4.77
N LEU A 93 -28.04 -12.87 4.20
CA LEU A 93 -27.69 -13.77 3.11
C LEU A 93 -27.12 -15.08 3.69
N PRO A 94 -27.24 -16.19 2.97
CA PRO A 94 -26.63 -17.45 3.36
C PRO A 94 -25.10 -17.31 3.52
N ASP A 95 -24.55 -18.08 4.43
CA ASP A 95 -23.10 -18.20 4.58
C ASP A 95 -22.45 -18.76 3.33
N ILE A 96 -21.25 -18.27 3.03
CA ILE A 96 -20.43 -18.76 1.92
C ILE A 96 -19.17 -19.45 2.43
N LYS A 97 -18.66 -20.37 1.61
CA LYS A 97 -17.40 -21.04 1.92
C LYS A 97 -16.21 -20.16 1.56
N TRP A 98 -15.37 -19.88 2.53
CA TRP A 98 -14.10 -19.21 2.33
C TRP A 98 -12.94 -20.20 2.22
N ASN A 99 -12.10 -20.00 1.22
CA ASN A 99 -10.88 -20.78 1.00
C ASN A 99 -9.67 -19.89 1.32
N THR A 100 -8.63 -20.46 1.89
CA THR A 100 -7.39 -19.72 2.13
C THR A 100 -6.60 -19.56 0.84
N PHE A 101 -6.20 -18.33 0.54
CA PHE A 101 -5.32 -18.03 -0.58
C PHE A 101 -3.87 -18.27 -0.17
N THR A 102 -3.21 -19.17 -0.89
CA THR A 102 -1.77 -19.43 -0.76
C THR A 102 -1.11 -19.28 -2.12
N THR A 103 0.09 -18.74 -2.16
CA THR A 103 0.86 -18.62 -3.38
C THR A 103 2.33 -18.92 -3.11
N PRO A 104 3.01 -19.70 -3.98
CA PRO A 104 4.44 -19.94 -3.87
C PRO A 104 5.30 -18.67 -4.08
N LEU A 105 4.67 -17.56 -4.53
CA LEU A 105 5.34 -16.28 -4.70
C LEU A 105 5.35 -15.44 -3.42
N TRP A 106 4.73 -15.92 -2.31
CA TRP A 106 4.64 -15.15 -1.07
C TRP A 106 6.02 -14.74 -0.56
N ASP A 107 6.95 -15.67 -0.44
CA ASP A 107 8.33 -15.40 0.01
C ASP A 107 9.07 -14.42 -0.92
N LYS A 108 8.77 -14.46 -2.23
CA LYS A 108 9.31 -13.50 -3.18
C LYS A 108 8.71 -12.11 -2.92
N TRP A 109 7.42 -12.03 -2.71
CA TRP A 109 6.73 -10.79 -2.43
C TRP A 109 7.20 -10.14 -1.13
N GLU A 110 7.38 -10.94 -0.08
CA GLU A 110 7.93 -10.46 1.20
C GLU A 110 9.31 -9.82 1.02
N ARG A 111 10.17 -10.45 0.23
CA ARG A 111 11.52 -9.90 -0.07
C ARG A 111 11.46 -8.61 -0.89
N GLU A 112 10.60 -8.55 -1.89
CA GLU A 112 10.41 -7.34 -2.72
C GLU A 112 9.93 -6.17 -1.86
N ILE A 113 9.07 -6.43 -0.89
CA ILE A 113 8.56 -5.40 0.02
C ILE A 113 9.62 -4.95 1.00
N ALA A 114 10.33 -5.90 1.61
CA ALA A 114 11.40 -5.54 2.53
C ALA A 114 12.44 -4.65 1.84
N ALA A 115 12.71 -4.87 0.55
CA ALA A 115 13.59 -4.01 -0.24
C ALA A 115 13.00 -2.60 -0.45
N VAL A 116 11.71 -2.51 -0.82
CA VAL A 116 11.01 -1.23 -1.03
C VAL A 116 10.89 -0.45 0.28
N ASP A 117 10.54 -1.12 1.38
CA ASP A 117 10.45 -0.48 2.69
C ASP A 117 11.81 0.05 3.15
N LYS A 118 12.88 -0.71 2.93
CA LYS A 118 14.25 -0.27 3.24
C LYS A 118 14.62 0.99 2.46
N GLU A 119 14.36 1.00 1.15
CA GLU A 119 14.63 2.16 0.30
C GLU A 119 13.80 3.38 0.75
N TYR A 120 12.52 3.19 1.08
CA TYR A 120 11.68 4.25 1.61
C TYR A 120 12.20 4.83 2.93
N GLN A 121 12.64 3.97 3.85
CA GLN A 121 13.21 4.42 5.13
C GLN A 121 14.53 5.18 4.91
N MET A 122 15.38 4.72 4.00
CA MET A 122 16.62 5.43 3.64
C MET A 122 16.31 6.83 3.09
N ARG A 123 15.43 6.95 2.09
CA ARG A 123 15.03 8.26 1.53
C ARG A 123 14.41 9.18 2.58
N LYS A 124 13.65 8.63 3.52
CA LYS A 124 13.07 9.41 4.63
C LYS A 124 14.15 9.94 5.58
N GLN A 125 15.15 9.12 5.89
CA GLN A 125 16.30 9.52 6.73
C GLN A 125 17.15 10.56 6.02
N GLU A 126 17.47 10.37 4.75
CA GLU A 126 18.21 11.34 3.93
C GLU A 126 17.49 12.71 3.89
N LYS A 127 16.17 12.70 3.64
CA LYS A 127 15.38 13.93 3.65
C LYS A 127 15.36 14.62 5.02
N ALA A 128 15.29 13.85 6.09
CA ALA A 128 15.33 14.40 7.46
C ALA A 128 16.74 14.97 7.79
N ALA A 129 17.81 14.28 7.41
CA ALA A 129 19.18 14.75 7.59
C ALA A 129 19.44 16.03 6.80
N LYS A 130 18.95 16.10 5.55
CA LYS A 130 19.03 17.30 4.72
C LYS A 130 18.33 18.48 5.38
N LEU A 131 17.09 18.30 5.84
CA LEU A 131 16.33 19.35 6.50
C LEU A 131 17.02 19.87 7.78
N GLU A 132 17.65 18.97 8.53
CA GLU A 132 18.39 19.36 9.73
C GLU A 132 19.68 20.09 9.38
N MET A 133 20.40 19.67 8.32
CA MET A 133 21.56 20.39 7.82
C MET A 133 21.20 21.80 7.36
N ASP A 134 20.10 21.97 6.62
CA ASP A 134 19.60 23.29 6.23
C ASP A 134 19.33 24.19 7.43
N ARG A 135 18.76 23.64 8.49
CA ARG A 135 18.52 24.38 9.74
C ARG A 135 19.82 24.82 10.41
N ILE A 136 20.81 23.92 10.44
CA ILE A 136 22.14 24.19 11.01
C ILE A 136 22.84 25.30 10.21
N MET A 137 22.87 25.17 8.88
CA MET A 137 23.53 26.14 8.00
C MET A 137 22.89 27.52 8.09
N ARG A 138 21.55 27.61 8.11
CA ARG A 138 20.84 28.88 8.33
C ARG A 138 21.15 29.49 9.68
N ARG A 139 21.22 28.70 10.74
CA ARG A 139 21.56 29.17 12.09
C ARG A 139 22.97 29.74 12.13
N LYS A 140 23.95 29.02 11.54
CA LYS A 140 25.34 29.45 11.46
C LYS A 140 25.50 30.76 10.67
N TRP A 141 24.78 30.89 9.58
CA TRP A 141 24.76 32.13 8.81
C TRP A 141 24.19 33.29 9.63
N HIS A 142 23.05 33.13 10.28
CA HIS A 142 22.44 34.18 11.12
C HIS A 142 23.27 34.50 12.36
N SER A 143 24.05 33.57 12.90
CA SER A 143 24.97 33.87 14.03
C SER A 143 26.29 34.51 13.60
N GLY A 144 26.58 34.57 12.29
CA GLY A 144 27.85 35.06 11.76
C GLY A 144 28.99 34.06 11.85
N GLU A 145 28.73 32.79 12.15
CA GLU A 145 29.74 31.71 12.18
C GLU A 145 30.22 31.32 10.78
N ILE A 146 29.38 31.53 9.77
CA ILE A 146 29.71 31.36 8.34
C ILE A 146 29.33 32.64 7.58
N THR A 147 30.05 32.88 6.49
CA THR A 147 29.80 33.98 5.58
C THR A 147 28.60 33.69 4.67
N GLU A 148 28.05 34.75 4.07
CA GLU A 148 26.99 34.65 3.09
C GLU A 148 27.44 33.82 1.85
N GLU A 149 28.69 33.97 1.44
CA GLU A 149 29.29 33.24 0.33
C GLU A 149 29.39 31.74 0.63
N GLU A 150 29.78 31.36 1.85
CA GLU A 150 29.81 29.96 2.29
C GLU A 150 28.42 29.33 2.37
N TYR A 151 27.41 30.13 2.75
CA TYR A 151 26.03 29.67 2.77
C TYR A 151 25.46 29.43 1.37
N TYR A 152 25.69 30.33 0.42
CA TYR A 152 25.27 30.14 -0.97
C TYR A 152 26.02 28.99 -1.66
N LYS A 153 27.29 28.83 -1.40
CA LYS A 153 28.06 27.68 -1.90
C LYS A 153 27.50 26.34 -1.42
N TYR A 154 26.97 26.28 -0.20
CA TYR A 154 26.28 25.10 0.30
C TYR A 154 24.98 24.86 -0.48
N LEU A 155 24.20 25.87 -0.79
CA LEU A 155 22.96 25.75 -1.57
C LEU A 155 23.22 25.32 -3.02
N ASP A 156 24.19 25.90 -3.69
CA ASP A 156 24.59 25.57 -5.07
C ASP A 156 25.04 24.11 -5.20
N TYR A 157 25.82 23.62 -4.22
CA TYR A 157 26.22 22.21 -4.19
C TYR A 157 25.03 21.26 -4.10
N GLU A 158 23.94 21.68 -3.48
CA GLU A 158 22.73 20.89 -3.37
C GLU A 158 21.89 20.87 -4.66
N GLU A 159 21.84 21.94 -5.44
CA GLU A 159 21.16 21.99 -6.72
C GLU A 159 21.83 21.06 -7.74
N ASP A 160 23.14 21.05 -7.83
CA ASP A 160 23.91 20.15 -8.71
C ASP A 160 23.75 18.68 -8.34
N SER A 161 23.63 18.35 -7.06
CA SER A 161 23.41 16.98 -6.60
C SER A 161 21.99 16.47 -6.89
N ASN A 162 20.99 17.35 -7.03
CA ASN A 162 19.62 17.00 -7.37
C ASN A 162 19.40 16.81 -8.89
N THR A 163 20.14 17.50 -9.75
CA THR A 163 20.02 17.39 -11.21
C THR A 163 20.63 16.11 -11.76
N SER A 164 21.70 15.61 -11.15
CA SER A 164 22.36 14.36 -11.60
C SER A 164 21.52 13.08 -11.38
N ASN A 165 20.52 13.12 -10.52
CA ASN A 165 19.63 11.97 -10.24
C ASN A 165 18.38 11.90 -11.14
N ILE A 166 18.09 12.94 -11.92
CA ILE A 166 16.89 12.97 -12.77
C ILE A 166 17.16 12.35 -14.13
N ASP A 167 18.39 12.46 -14.65
CA ASP A 167 18.75 11.96 -15.98
C ASP A 167 18.99 10.44 -16.05
N GLU A 168 19.22 9.77 -14.91
CA GLU A 168 19.35 8.30 -14.85
C GLU A 168 18.01 7.54 -14.80
N ILE A 169 16.89 8.23 -14.61
CA ILE A 169 15.56 7.59 -14.48
C ILE A 169 14.79 7.56 -15.82
N PHE A 170 15.25 8.31 -16.84
CA PHE A 170 14.56 8.45 -18.13
C PHE A 170 15.33 7.92 -19.35
N ASN A 171 16.42 7.13 -19.17
CA ASN A 171 17.08 6.38 -20.23
C ASN A 171 16.88 4.86 -20.03
#